data_978b444ac320cdc803f3359fe421d68d
#
_entry.id   978b444ac320cdc803f3359fe421d68d
#
_cell.length_a   1.000
_cell.length_b   1.000
_cell.length_c   1.000
_cell.angle_alpha   90.00
_cell.angle_beta   90.00
_cell.angle_gamma   90.00
#
_symmetry.space_group_name_H-M   'P 1'
#
loop_
_entity.id
_entity.type
_entity.pdbx_description
1 polymer ?
#
loop_
_entity_poly.entity_id
_entity_poly.type
_entity_poly.pdbx_seq_one_letter_code
_entity_poly.pdbx_strand_id
1 'polypeptide(L)'
;MPELIRKKKKMSSFEMIAFGFAGVILLGAIILMLPISSSAGVVTPFDKTLFTATSAVCVTGLVVVDTGSYWSAFGQAVILLLIQTGGLGVITVVASFSMVSGRKISLMQRSTMQDAISAPKVGGIVRLTKFILQGTFLIELIGAILMLPVFCRDYGWKGIWMSVFHSVSAFCNAGFDLFGIKEPFSSLTFYHSNIYLNIIIMLLIITGGIGFLVWGDIGTHKHRIRRYSLQSKVVLMTSAVLIVLPALYFFFFEYDHGTIHDRTIHSLFQSVTTLSLIHISEPTRHSLIS
;
A
#
# COMPACT_ATOMS: atom_id res chain seq x y z
N MET A 1 40.19 36.45 19.94
CA MET A 1 38.80 35.99 19.89
C MET A 1 38.78 34.74 19.06
N PRO A 2 38.53 33.54 19.61
CA PRO A 2 38.36 32.33 18.81
C PRO A 2 36.96 32.32 18.20
N GLU A 3 36.91 32.33 16.88
CA GLU A 3 35.66 32.08 16.12
C GLU A 3 35.11 30.69 16.51
N LEU A 4 33.98 30.71 17.17
CA LEU A 4 33.14 29.54 17.37
C LEU A 4 32.61 29.05 16.03
N ILE A 5 33.38 28.19 15.36
CA ILE A 5 32.93 27.43 14.19
C ILE A 5 31.78 26.53 14.68
N ARG A 6 30.55 27.02 14.57
CA ARG A 6 29.32 26.29 14.82
C ARG A 6 29.25 25.12 13.83
N LYS A 7 29.81 23.96 14.21
CA LYS A 7 29.66 22.73 13.44
C LYS A 7 28.17 22.52 13.15
N LYS A 8 27.73 22.75 11.91
CA LYS A 8 26.37 22.38 11.47
C LYS A 8 26.20 20.90 11.79
N LYS A 9 25.34 20.59 12.74
CA LYS A 9 24.95 19.21 13.10
C LYS A 9 24.40 18.57 11.83
N LYS A 10 25.07 17.58 11.27
CA LYS A 10 24.59 16.83 10.11
C LYS A 10 23.37 16.05 10.58
N MET A 11 22.25 16.19 9.89
CA MET A 11 21.03 15.38 10.14
C MET A 11 21.36 13.89 10.00
N SER A 12 20.82 13.09 10.92
CA SER A 12 20.91 11.65 10.82
C SER A 12 19.97 11.11 9.71
N SER A 13 20.21 9.87 9.23
CA SER A 13 19.34 9.23 8.25
C SER A 13 17.91 9.15 8.76
N PHE A 14 17.71 8.85 10.04
CA PHE A 14 16.38 8.75 10.67
C PHE A 14 15.66 10.11 10.71
N GLU A 15 16.35 11.19 11.07
CA GLU A 15 15.79 12.54 11.02
C GLU A 15 15.37 12.91 9.59
N MET A 16 16.19 12.56 8.59
CA MET A 16 15.87 12.80 7.18
C MET A 16 14.63 12.03 6.72
N ILE A 17 14.49 10.77 7.13
CA ILE A 17 13.30 9.96 6.84
C ILE A 17 12.07 10.57 7.50
N ALA A 18 12.13 10.89 8.80
CA ALA A 18 11.01 11.45 9.56
C ALA A 18 10.52 12.79 8.98
N PHE A 19 11.45 13.71 8.69
CA PHE A 19 11.10 15.00 8.07
C PHE A 19 10.60 14.83 6.63
N GLY A 20 11.10 13.82 5.90
CA GLY A 20 10.60 13.47 4.57
C GLY A 20 9.13 13.04 4.61
N PHE A 21 8.78 12.13 5.51
CA PHE A 21 7.40 11.71 5.70
C PHE A 21 6.50 12.85 6.15
N ALA A 22 6.91 13.63 7.16
CA ALA A 22 6.16 14.80 7.62
C ALA A 22 5.93 15.83 6.50
N GLY A 23 6.95 16.09 5.70
CA GLY A 23 6.85 17.01 4.55
C GLY A 23 5.86 16.52 3.48
N VAL A 24 5.89 15.24 3.14
CA VAL A 24 4.94 14.65 2.17
C VAL A 24 3.51 14.68 2.71
N ILE A 25 3.30 14.35 3.97
CA ILE A 25 1.99 14.40 4.62
C ILE A 25 1.43 15.83 4.59
N LEU A 26 2.21 16.82 5.01
CA LEU A 26 1.76 18.22 5.02
C LEU A 26 1.47 18.74 3.62
N LEU A 27 2.34 18.44 2.65
CA LEU A 27 2.12 18.81 1.25
C LEU A 27 0.84 18.16 0.70
N GLY A 28 0.66 16.87 0.95
CA GLY A 28 -0.55 16.14 0.57
C GLY A 28 -1.81 16.73 1.20
N ALA A 29 -1.77 17.05 2.49
CA ALA A 29 -2.88 17.69 3.19
C ALA A 29 -3.25 19.04 2.56
N ILE A 30 -2.26 19.89 2.26
CA ILE A 30 -2.49 21.19 1.60
C ILE A 30 -3.13 21.03 0.22
N ILE A 31 -2.65 20.06 -0.59
CA ILE A 31 -3.22 19.81 -1.92
C ILE A 31 -4.65 19.28 -1.80
N LEU A 32 -4.92 18.39 -0.84
CA LEU A 32 -6.26 17.84 -0.60
C LEU A 32 -7.25 18.90 -0.05
N MET A 33 -6.79 20.00 0.57
CA MET A 33 -7.64 21.14 0.97
C MET A 33 -8.22 21.90 -0.22
N LEU A 34 -7.57 21.86 -1.37
CA LEU A 34 -8.01 22.64 -2.53
C LEU A 34 -9.41 22.20 -3.00
N PRO A 35 -10.26 23.14 -3.43
CA PRO A 35 -11.61 22.84 -3.91
C PRO A 35 -11.64 21.81 -5.05
N ILE A 36 -10.61 21.80 -5.90
CA ILE A 36 -10.47 20.86 -7.01
C ILE A 36 -10.34 19.40 -6.52
N SER A 37 -9.89 19.18 -5.29
CA SER A 37 -9.71 17.84 -4.70
C SER A 37 -11.03 17.22 -4.22
N SER A 38 -12.04 18.04 -3.92
CA SER A 38 -13.37 17.61 -3.51
C SER A 38 -14.30 17.46 -4.72
N SER A 39 -15.17 16.45 -4.73
CA SER A 39 -16.18 16.26 -5.78
C SER A 39 -17.25 17.37 -5.77
N ALA A 40 -17.51 17.95 -4.60
CA ALA A 40 -18.43 19.07 -4.45
C ALA A 40 -17.80 20.44 -4.74
N GLY A 41 -16.50 20.52 -5.05
CA GLY A 41 -15.79 21.78 -5.32
C GLY A 41 -15.65 22.69 -4.08
N VAL A 42 -15.72 22.14 -2.88
CA VAL A 42 -15.59 22.88 -1.61
C VAL A 42 -14.21 22.68 -0.99
N VAL A 43 -13.74 23.69 -0.24
CA VAL A 43 -12.51 23.58 0.55
C VAL A 43 -12.74 22.57 1.68
N THR A 44 -11.91 21.52 1.71
CA THR A 44 -11.98 20.50 2.76
C THR A 44 -11.26 21.00 4.02
N PRO A 45 -11.83 20.83 5.23
CA PRO A 45 -11.19 21.19 6.49
C PRO A 45 -9.83 20.51 6.67
N PHE A 46 -8.87 21.25 7.26
CA PHE A 46 -7.48 20.79 7.39
C PHE A 46 -7.33 19.50 8.20
N ASP A 47 -8.12 19.34 9.25
CA ASP A 47 -8.14 18.12 10.08
C ASP A 47 -8.46 16.87 9.26
N LYS A 48 -9.47 16.94 8.38
CA LYS A 48 -9.85 15.83 7.49
C LYS A 48 -8.78 15.54 6.44
N THR A 49 -8.21 16.59 5.84
CA THR A 49 -7.17 16.41 4.81
C THR A 49 -5.85 15.91 5.41
N LEU A 50 -5.49 16.41 6.60
CA LEU A 50 -4.31 15.94 7.32
C LEU A 50 -4.46 14.47 7.72
N PHE A 51 -5.62 14.08 8.24
CA PHE A 51 -5.92 12.70 8.58
C PHE A 51 -5.81 11.80 7.34
N THR A 52 -6.47 12.17 6.23
CA THR A 52 -6.44 11.39 4.98
C THR A 52 -5.03 11.28 4.41
N ALA A 53 -4.27 12.40 4.38
CA ALA A 53 -2.89 12.39 3.90
C ALA A 53 -1.98 11.53 4.79
N THR A 54 -2.14 11.60 6.12
CA THR A 54 -1.40 10.77 7.06
C THR A 54 -1.73 9.30 6.87
N SER A 55 -3.02 8.97 6.78
CA SER A 55 -3.49 7.61 6.55
C SER A 55 -2.96 7.04 5.22
N ALA A 56 -2.96 7.82 4.15
CA ALA A 56 -2.46 7.41 2.84
C ALA A 56 -0.94 7.18 2.86
N VAL A 57 -0.15 8.11 3.43
CA VAL A 57 1.32 8.01 3.46
C VAL A 57 1.79 6.95 4.47
N CYS A 58 1.12 6.82 5.61
CA CYS A 58 1.43 5.76 6.58
C CYS A 58 0.80 4.42 6.21
N VAL A 59 0.04 4.36 5.11
CA VAL A 59 -0.57 3.13 4.60
C VAL A 59 -1.46 2.47 5.66
N THR A 60 -2.29 3.26 6.37
CA THR A 60 -3.15 2.76 7.47
C THR A 60 -4.55 2.39 7.04
N GLY A 61 -5.08 2.98 5.95
CA GLY A 61 -6.41 2.66 5.42
C GLY A 61 -7.59 3.24 6.20
N LEU A 62 -7.35 4.02 7.21
CA LEU A 62 -8.42 4.68 7.96
C LEU A 62 -8.92 5.91 7.18
N VAL A 63 -10.24 6.07 7.08
CA VAL A 63 -10.87 7.15 6.33
C VAL A 63 -11.87 7.90 7.21
N VAL A 64 -11.85 9.23 7.14
CA VAL A 64 -12.83 10.12 7.80
C VAL A 64 -13.96 10.47 6.83
N VAL A 65 -13.67 10.50 5.55
CA VAL A 65 -14.62 10.71 4.46
C VAL A 65 -14.44 9.61 3.44
N ASP A 66 -15.53 9.16 2.83
CA ASP A 66 -15.48 8.10 1.83
C ASP A 66 -14.64 8.50 0.63
N THR A 67 -13.71 7.61 0.21
CA THR A 67 -12.76 7.95 -0.84
C THR A 67 -13.39 8.01 -2.23
N GLY A 68 -14.37 7.14 -2.48
CA GLY A 68 -15.02 7.03 -3.79
C GLY A 68 -16.00 8.15 -4.09
N SER A 69 -16.76 8.61 -3.09
CA SER A 69 -17.81 9.61 -3.24
C SER A 69 -17.39 11.04 -2.93
N TYR A 70 -16.53 11.24 -1.91
CA TYR A 70 -16.14 12.57 -1.46
C TYR A 70 -15.07 13.23 -2.34
N TRP A 71 -14.02 12.48 -2.75
CA TRP A 71 -12.89 13.03 -3.49
C TRP A 71 -13.15 13.02 -4.99
N SER A 72 -12.79 14.13 -5.64
CA SER A 72 -12.76 14.22 -7.11
C SER A 72 -11.70 13.25 -7.70
N ALA A 73 -11.71 13.03 -9.01
CA ALA A 73 -10.66 12.26 -9.68
C ALA A 73 -9.25 12.82 -9.39
N PHE A 74 -9.11 14.14 -9.25
CA PHE A 74 -7.86 14.78 -8.86
C PHE A 74 -7.49 14.43 -7.40
N GLY A 75 -8.42 14.55 -6.45
CA GLY A 75 -8.20 14.18 -5.05
C GLY A 75 -7.84 12.71 -4.90
N GLN A 76 -8.53 11.81 -5.62
CA GLN A 76 -8.21 10.38 -5.66
C GLN A 76 -6.82 10.12 -6.23
N ALA A 77 -6.40 10.84 -7.28
CA ALA A 77 -5.04 10.73 -7.83
C ALA A 77 -3.98 11.19 -6.83
N VAL A 78 -4.23 12.27 -6.09
CA VAL A 78 -3.33 12.73 -5.01
C VAL A 78 -3.23 11.67 -3.92
N ILE A 79 -4.34 11.10 -3.46
CA ILE A 79 -4.35 10.01 -2.46
C ILE A 79 -3.56 8.81 -2.98
N LEU A 80 -3.74 8.41 -4.25
CA LEU A 80 -3.00 7.31 -4.86
C LEU A 80 -1.49 7.56 -4.86
N LEU A 81 -1.05 8.77 -5.20
CA LEU A 81 0.36 9.16 -5.16
C LEU A 81 0.93 9.16 -3.72
N LEU A 82 0.14 9.56 -2.74
CA LEU A 82 0.52 9.49 -1.34
C LEU A 82 0.67 8.04 -0.87
N ILE A 83 -0.26 7.16 -1.24
CA ILE A 83 -0.19 5.71 -0.98
C ILE A 83 1.07 5.11 -1.61
N GLN A 84 1.32 5.41 -2.87
CA GLN A 84 2.51 4.92 -3.59
C GLN A 84 3.81 5.40 -2.94
N THR A 85 3.83 6.66 -2.49
CA THR A 85 4.99 7.23 -1.80
C THR A 85 5.20 6.57 -0.43
N GLY A 86 4.13 6.27 0.28
CA GLY A 86 4.17 5.55 1.55
C GLY A 86 4.63 4.11 1.40
N GLY A 87 4.00 3.35 0.50
CA GLY A 87 4.29 1.94 0.28
C GLY A 87 5.70 1.66 -0.24
N LEU A 88 6.25 2.53 -1.10
CA LEU A 88 7.64 2.46 -1.55
C LEU A 88 8.63 3.05 -0.54
N GLY A 89 8.16 3.88 0.37
CA GLY A 89 8.98 4.70 1.26
C GLY A 89 9.47 5.99 0.59
N VAL A 90 9.33 7.11 1.29
CA VAL A 90 9.65 8.47 0.78
C VAL A 90 11.07 8.56 0.22
N ILE A 91 12.06 7.96 0.90
CA ILE A 91 13.47 7.99 0.46
C ILE A 91 13.67 7.24 -0.85
N THR A 92 12.97 6.11 -1.04
CA THR A 92 13.02 5.35 -2.29
C THR A 92 12.45 6.17 -3.45
N VAL A 93 11.35 6.90 -3.22
CA VAL A 93 10.74 7.79 -4.22
C VAL A 93 11.66 8.95 -4.58
N VAL A 94 12.27 9.62 -3.59
CA VAL A 94 13.25 10.71 -3.82
C VAL A 94 14.47 10.21 -4.59
N ALA A 95 14.99 9.04 -4.23
CA ALA A 95 16.11 8.41 -4.92
C ALA A 95 15.75 8.03 -6.36
N SER A 96 14.54 7.56 -6.58
CA SER A 96 14.01 7.22 -7.91
C SER A 96 13.95 8.45 -8.81
N PHE A 97 13.46 9.56 -8.29
CA PHE A 97 13.45 10.83 -9.01
C PHE A 97 14.86 11.31 -9.37
N SER A 98 15.82 11.15 -8.44
CA SER A 98 17.23 11.47 -8.70
C SER A 98 17.84 10.57 -9.78
N MET A 99 17.48 9.28 -9.82
CA MET A 99 17.91 8.33 -10.86
C MET A 99 17.36 8.69 -12.24
N VAL A 100 16.08 9.02 -12.32
CA VAL A 100 15.41 9.42 -13.59
C VAL A 100 15.98 10.73 -14.10
N SER A 101 16.30 11.68 -13.20
CA SER A 101 16.93 12.96 -13.55
C SER A 101 18.41 12.85 -13.90
N GLY A 102 19.00 11.65 -13.95
CA GLY A 102 20.42 11.42 -14.28
C GLY A 102 21.40 11.94 -13.25
N ARG A 103 20.96 12.37 -12.07
CA ARG A 103 21.83 12.89 -11.01
C ARG A 103 22.58 11.76 -10.30
N LYS A 104 23.85 11.99 -9.98
CA LYS A 104 24.64 11.04 -9.18
C LYS A 104 24.13 10.99 -7.75
N ILE A 105 23.78 9.79 -7.28
CA ILE A 105 23.35 9.55 -5.91
C ILE A 105 24.58 9.60 -5.00
N SER A 106 24.58 10.51 -4.03
CA SER A 106 25.68 10.67 -3.06
C SER A 106 25.77 9.47 -2.11
N LEU A 107 26.94 9.31 -1.46
CA LEU A 107 27.12 8.24 -0.45
C LEU A 107 26.14 8.37 0.72
N MET A 108 25.83 9.59 1.15
CA MET A 108 24.86 9.85 2.21
C MET A 108 23.45 9.40 1.80
N GLN A 109 23.03 9.72 0.58
CA GLN A 109 21.73 9.25 0.05
C GLN A 109 21.67 7.72 -0.02
N ARG A 110 22.77 7.07 -0.44
CA ARG A 110 22.84 5.59 -0.47
C ARG A 110 22.73 4.97 0.92
N SER A 111 23.36 5.59 1.92
CA SER A 111 23.24 5.15 3.32
C SER A 111 21.79 5.30 3.81
N THR A 112 21.16 6.45 3.54
CA THR A 112 19.75 6.66 3.92
C THR A 112 18.80 5.70 3.19
N MET A 113 19.05 5.39 1.92
CA MET A 113 18.32 4.36 1.17
C MET A 113 18.48 2.97 1.79
N GLN A 114 19.70 2.63 2.22
CA GLN A 114 19.98 1.37 2.91
C GLN A 114 19.17 1.27 4.20
N ASP A 115 19.20 2.33 5.02
CA ASP A 115 18.46 2.38 6.28
C ASP A 115 16.93 2.27 6.02
N ALA A 116 16.41 2.97 5.02
CA ALA A 116 14.99 2.97 4.67
C ALA A 116 14.47 1.59 4.20
N ILE A 117 15.29 0.82 3.48
CA ILE A 117 14.91 -0.51 2.94
C ILE A 117 15.41 -1.63 3.88
N SER A 118 16.14 -1.30 4.95
CA SER A 118 16.81 -2.26 5.84
C SER A 118 17.73 -3.22 5.09
N ALA A 119 18.42 -2.72 4.04
CA ALA A 119 19.30 -3.52 3.21
C ALA A 119 20.62 -3.85 3.94
N PRO A 120 21.15 -5.08 3.83
CA PRO A 120 22.34 -5.50 4.59
C PRO A 120 23.63 -4.82 4.13
N LYS A 121 23.68 -4.25 2.92
CA LYS A 121 24.88 -3.61 2.36
C LYS A 121 24.54 -2.37 1.53
N VAL A 122 25.37 -1.31 1.63
CA VAL A 122 25.26 -0.10 0.79
C VAL A 122 25.58 -0.41 -0.68
N GLY A 123 26.49 -1.37 -0.90
CA GLY A 123 26.88 -1.79 -2.26
C GLY A 123 25.71 -2.44 -3.00
N GLY A 124 25.36 -1.90 -4.19
CA GLY A 124 24.27 -2.42 -5.00
C GLY A 124 22.88 -1.87 -4.68
N ILE A 125 22.75 -0.97 -3.68
CA ILE A 125 21.45 -0.41 -3.26
C ILE A 125 20.69 0.25 -4.43
N VAL A 126 21.36 0.94 -5.31
CA VAL A 126 20.74 1.57 -6.49
C VAL A 126 20.13 0.54 -7.44
N ARG A 127 20.83 -0.60 -7.65
CA ARG A 127 20.32 -1.70 -8.48
C ARG A 127 19.10 -2.36 -7.80
N LEU A 128 19.17 -2.57 -6.49
CA LEU A 128 18.08 -3.11 -5.71
C LEU A 128 16.85 -2.19 -5.78
N THR A 129 17.03 -0.89 -5.58
CA THR A 129 15.93 0.09 -5.69
C THR A 129 15.30 0.10 -7.09
N LYS A 130 16.10 0.03 -8.15
CA LYS A 130 15.58 -0.08 -9.51
C LYS A 130 14.76 -1.36 -9.71
N PHE A 131 15.24 -2.49 -9.19
CA PHE A 131 14.52 -3.77 -9.21
C PHE A 131 13.20 -3.69 -8.45
N ILE A 132 13.19 -3.08 -7.25
CA ILE A 132 11.99 -2.85 -6.45
C ILE A 132 10.97 -2.03 -7.25
N LEU A 133 11.37 -0.89 -7.79
CA LEU A 133 10.48 -0.02 -8.55
C LEU A 133 9.87 -0.71 -9.78
N GLN A 134 10.72 -1.35 -10.57
CA GLN A 134 10.27 -2.08 -11.76
C GLN A 134 9.33 -3.22 -11.39
N GLY A 135 9.64 -3.98 -10.34
CA GLY A 135 8.80 -5.06 -9.83
C GLY A 135 7.45 -4.57 -9.32
N THR A 136 7.45 -3.49 -8.53
CA THR A 136 6.23 -2.85 -8.00
C THR A 136 5.30 -2.43 -9.15
N PHE A 137 5.77 -1.57 -10.05
CA PHE A 137 4.93 -1.10 -11.16
C PHE A 137 4.47 -2.22 -12.08
N LEU A 138 5.29 -3.27 -12.28
CA LEU A 138 4.89 -4.42 -13.08
C LEU A 138 3.76 -5.21 -12.41
N ILE A 139 3.86 -5.48 -11.11
CA ILE A 139 2.83 -6.23 -10.37
C ILE A 139 1.54 -5.42 -10.26
N GLU A 140 1.65 -4.12 -9.97
CA GLU A 140 0.49 -3.21 -9.95
C GLU A 140 -0.20 -3.14 -11.32
N LEU A 141 0.56 -3.08 -12.41
CA LEU A 141 0.02 -3.11 -13.76
C LEU A 141 -0.70 -4.43 -14.07
N ILE A 142 -0.09 -5.57 -13.71
CA ILE A 142 -0.70 -6.88 -13.90
C ILE A 142 -1.99 -6.96 -13.06
N GLY A 143 -1.97 -6.55 -11.81
CA GLY A 143 -3.15 -6.52 -10.95
C GLY A 143 -4.27 -5.66 -11.54
N ALA A 144 -3.94 -4.45 -12.01
CA ALA A 144 -4.90 -3.58 -12.67
C ALA A 144 -5.51 -4.24 -13.92
N ILE A 145 -4.70 -4.83 -14.80
CA ILE A 145 -5.18 -5.52 -16.01
C ILE A 145 -6.10 -6.69 -15.65
N LEU A 146 -5.75 -7.47 -14.63
CA LEU A 146 -6.60 -8.59 -14.19
C LEU A 146 -7.93 -8.13 -13.60
N MET A 147 -7.99 -6.96 -12.96
CA MET A 147 -9.25 -6.41 -12.41
C MET A 147 -10.13 -5.73 -13.47
N LEU A 148 -9.56 -5.30 -14.62
CA LEU A 148 -10.30 -4.59 -15.68
C LEU A 148 -11.60 -5.28 -16.11
N PRO A 149 -11.65 -6.62 -16.37
CA PRO A 149 -12.88 -7.26 -16.84
C PRO A 149 -14.05 -7.11 -15.88
N VAL A 150 -13.77 -7.14 -14.57
CA VAL A 150 -14.79 -7.01 -13.53
C VAL A 150 -15.26 -5.57 -13.41
N PHE A 151 -14.34 -4.64 -13.23
CA PHE A 151 -14.71 -3.24 -12.98
C PHE A 151 -15.20 -2.52 -14.23
N CYS A 152 -14.68 -2.82 -15.43
CA CYS A 152 -15.21 -2.23 -16.64
C CYS A 152 -16.61 -2.74 -16.99
N ARG A 153 -16.94 -3.98 -16.64
CA ARG A 153 -18.29 -4.51 -16.78
C ARG A 153 -19.30 -3.73 -15.91
N ASP A 154 -18.92 -3.42 -14.67
CA ASP A 154 -19.83 -2.85 -13.67
C ASP A 154 -19.85 -1.31 -13.67
N TYR A 155 -18.79 -0.66 -14.09
CA TYR A 155 -18.59 0.81 -14.02
C TYR A 155 -18.21 1.44 -15.37
N GLY A 156 -18.13 0.66 -16.45
CA GLY A 156 -17.74 1.16 -17.78
C GLY A 156 -16.31 1.73 -17.76
N TRP A 157 -16.11 2.90 -18.38
CA TRP A 157 -14.80 3.55 -18.46
C TRP A 157 -14.18 3.92 -17.10
N LYS A 158 -15.04 4.20 -16.10
CA LYS A 158 -14.55 4.44 -14.72
C LYS A 158 -13.88 3.21 -14.13
N GLY A 159 -14.24 2.01 -14.60
CA GLY A 159 -13.62 0.75 -14.18
C GLY A 159 -12.11 0.69 -14.42
N ILE A 160 -11.58 1.41 -15.44
CA ILE A 160 -10.13 1.49 -15.69
C ILE A 160 -9.44 2.18 -14.51
N TRP A 161 -9.95 3.34 -14.10
CA TRP A 161 -9.42 4.07 -12.95
C TRP A 161 -9.54 3.27 -11.66
N MET A 162 -10.68 2.64 -11.45
CA MET A 162 -10.91 1.77 -10.28
C MET A 162 -9.91 0.61 -10.25
N SER A 163 -9.63 -0.03 -11.39
CA SER A 163 -8.66 -1.13 -11.47
C SER A 163 -7.26 -0.69 -11.08
N VAL A 164 -6.81 0.46 -11.57
CA VAL A 164 -5.50 1.02 -11.23
C VAL A 164 -5.44 1.37 -9.74
N PHE A 165 -6.46 2.08 -9.26
CA PHE A 165 -6.51 2.52 -7.87
C PHE A 165 -6.48 1.35 -6.88
N HIS A 166 -7.34 0.35 -7.09
CA HIS A 166 -7.40 -0.81 -6.20
C HIS A 166 -6.17 -1.70 -6.30
N SER A 167 -5.55 -1.80 -7.49
CA SER A 167 -4.29 -2.55 -7.63
C SER A 167 -3.16 -1.94 -6.81
N VAL A 168 -2.97 -0.63 -6.89
CA VAL A 168 -1.97 0.09 -6.09
C VAL A 168 -2.31 0.04 -4.61
N SER A 169 -3.57 0.28 -4.24
CA SER A 169 -4.02 0.26 -2.85
C SER A 169 -3.81 -1.12 -2.21
N ALA A 170 -4.17 -2.20 -2.92
CA ALA A 170 -4.00 -3.57 -2.45
C ALA A 170 -2.52 -3.96 -2.35
N PHE A 171 -1.71 -3.64 -3.37
CA PHE A 171 -0.28 -3.94 -3.37
C PHE A 171 0.47 -3.19 -2.27
N CYS A 172 0.21 -1.90 -2.11
CA CYS A 172 0.79 -1.10 -1.03
C CYS A 172 0.21 -1.45 0.35
N ASN A 173 -0.80 -2.31 0.45
CA ASN A 173 -1.50 -2.61 1.70
C ASN A 173 -2.16 -1.37 2.33
N ALA A 174 -2.72 -0.47 1.52
CA ALA A 174 -3.19 0.83 1.97
C ALA A 174 -4.66 0.85 2.44
N GLY A 175 -5.49 -0.08 1.95
CA GLY A 175 -6.87 -0.20 2.40
C GLY A 175 -7.85 0.88 1.92
N PHE A 176 -7.42 1.77 1.03
CA PHE A 176 -8.29 2.74 0.38
C PHE A 176 -9.04 2.10 -0.79
N ASP A 177 -10.32 2.39 -0.94
CA ASP A 177 -11.17 1.90 -2.02
C ASP A 177 -12.03 3.02 -2.64
N LEU A 178 -12.61 2.74 -3.81
CA LEU A 178 -13.48 3.65 -4.54
C LEU A 178 -14.92 3.13 -4.65
N PHE A 179 -15.31 2.12 -3.86
CA PHE A 179 -16.64 1.51 -3.96
C PHE A 179 -17.75 2.39 -3.39
N GLY A 180 -17.41 3.40 -2.60
CA GLY A 180 -18.33 4.39 -2.07
C GLY A 180 -19.15 5.16 -3.10
N ILE A 181 -18.87 4.99 -4.40
CA ILE A 181 -19.71 5.50 -5.49
C ILE A 181 -21.11 4.87 -5.47
N LYS A 182 -21.23 3.59 -5.08
CA LYS A 182 -22.54 2.89 -4.94
C LYS A 182 -23.15 3.15 -3.57
N GLU A 183 -22.37 2.95 -2.53
CA GLU A 183 -22.79 3.14 -1.15
C GLU A 183 -21.57 3.58 -0.33
N PRO A 184 -21.62 4.74 0.37
CA PRO A 184 -20.50 5.23 1.16
C PRO A 184 -20.02 4.18 2.17
N PHE A 185 -18.70 4.03 2.29
CA PHE A 185 -18.02 3.08 3.19
C PHE A 185 -18.35 1.61 2.97
N SER A 186 -18.86 1.23 1.78
CA SER A 186 -19.24 -0.16 1.47
C SER A 186 -18.05 -1.10 1.27
N SER A 187 -16.87 -0.59 1.01
CA SER A 187 -15.67 -1.38 0.71
C SER A 187 -15.96 -2.50 -0.33
N LEU A 188 -15.35 -3.66 -0.19
CA LEU A 188 -15.51 -4.81 -1.10
C LEU A 188 -16.78 -5.64 -0.88
N THR A 189 -17.73 -5.20 -0.03
CA THR A 189 -18.92 -5.98 0.33
C THR A 189 -19.73 -6.42 -0.88
N PHE A 190 -19.85 -5.60 -1.92
CA PHE A 190 -20.55 -5.95 -3.16
C PHE A 190 -19.87 -7.06 -3.97
N TYR A 191 -18.59 -7.33 -3.70
CA TYR A 191 -17.78 -8.33 -4.41
C TYR A 191 -17.38 -9.52 -3.55
N HIS A 192 -18.02 -9.70 -2.37
CA HIS A 192 -17.71 -10.79 -1.45
C HIS A 192 -17.78 -12.18 -2.12
N SER A 193 -18.75 -12.39 -3.02
CA SER A 193 -18.94 -13.64 -3.76
C SER A 193 -18.09 -13.73 -5.05
N ASN A 194 -17.35 -12.67 -5.42
CA ASN A 194 -16.55 -12.71 -6.64
C ASN A 194 -15.15 -13.28 -6.34
N ILE A 195 -15.04 -14.60 -6.49
CA ILE A 195 -13.81 -15.36 -6.21
C ILE A 195 -12.61 -14.83 -6.98
N TYR A 196 -12.82 -14.53 -8.26
CA TYR A 196 -11.76 -14.06 -9.15
C TYR A 196 -11.13 -12.75 -8.61
N LEU A 197 -11.97 -11.77 -8.27
CA LEU A 197 -11.50 -10.49 -7.73
C LEU A 197 -10.82 -10.65 -6.37
N ASN A 198 -11.42 -11.45 -5.48
CA ASN A 198 -10.88 -11.70 -4.15
C ASN A 198 -9.49 -12.36 -4.21
N ILE A 199 -9.28 -13.33 -5.11
CA ILE A 199 -7.96 -13.96 -5.29
C ILE A 199 -6.93 -12.95 -5.78
N ILE A 200 -7.26 -12.09 -6.74
CA ILE A 200 -6.33 -11.08 -7.26
C ILE A 200 -5.90 -10.13 -6.12
N ILE A 201 -6.87 -9.64 -5.34
CA ILE A 201 -6.61 -8.72 -4.23
C ILE A 201 -5.73 -9.41 -3.16
N MET A 202 -6.06 -10.64 -2.76
CA MET A 202 -5.25 -11.40 -1.80
C MET A 202 -3.81 -11.59 -2.29
N LEU A 203 -3.61 -11.91 -3.57
CA LEU A 203 -2.27 -12.06 -4.15
C LEU A 203 -1.50 -10.75 -4.14
N LEU A 204 -2.15 -9.61 -4.44
CA LEU A 204 -1.51 -8.29 -4.38
C LEU A 204 -1.11 -7.95 -2.94
N ILE A 205 -1.99 -8.16 -1.97
CA ILE A 205 -1.72 -7.95 -0.54
C ILE A 205 -0.51 -8.78 -0.09
N ILE A 206 -0.51 -10.08 -0.37
CA ILE A 206 0.57 -10.98 0.02
C ILE A 206 1.88 -10.56 -0.65
N THR A 207 1.88 -10.32 -1.96
CA THR A 207 3.10 -9.96 -2.69
C THR A 207 3.67 -8.62 -2.24
N GLY A 208 2.84 -7.63 -1.94
CA GLY A 208 3.27 -6.35 -1.36
C GLY A 208 3.81 -6.50 0.07
N GLY A 209 3.15 -7.33 0.89
CA GLY A 209 3.47 -7.49 2.31
C GLY A 209 4.70 -8.33 2.63
N ILE A 210 5.13 -9.27 1.76
CA ILE A 210 6.30 -10.14 2.04
C ILE A 210 7.64 -9.39 2.04
N GLY A 211 7.69 -8.18 1.53
CA GLY A 211 8.88 -7.32 1.54
C GLY A 211 9.86 -7.53 0.39
N PHE A 212 10.54 -6.45 0.04
CA PHE A 212 11.39 -6.38 -1.16
C PHE A 212 12.65 -7.23 -1.10
N LEU A 213 13.16 -7.54 0.11
CA LEU A 213 14.33 -8.43 0.27
C LEU A 213 13.99 -9.86 -0.12
N VAL A 214 12.77 -10.33 0.20
CA VAL A 214 12.27 -11.64 -0.20
C VAL A 214 12.15 -11.73 -1.72
N TRP A 215 11.70 -10.65 -2.38
CA TRP A 215 11.68 -10.57 -3.85
C TRP A 215 13.08 -10.70 -4.45
N GLY A 216 14.08 -10.06 -3.83
CA GLY A 216 15.48 -10.19 -4.23
C GLY A 216 15.97 -11.64 -4.17
N ASP A 217 15.63 -12.36 -3.11
CA ASP A 217 15.97 -13.77 -2.94
C ASP A 217 15.24 -14.67 -3.95
N ILE A 218 13.94 -14.44 -4.17
CA ILE A 218 13.15 -15.15 -5.17
C ILE A 218 13.72 -14.93 -6.58
N GLY A 219 14.03 -13.67 -6.92
CA GLY A 219 14.61 -13.33 -8.23
C GLY A 219 15.99 -13.96 -8.47
N THR A 220 16.81 -14.08 -7.42
CA THR A 220 18.19 -14.60 -7.51
C THR A 220 18.25 -16.12 -7.44
N HIS A 221 17.50 -16.73 -6.53
CA HIS A 221 17.61 -18.16 -6.22
C HIS A 221 16.45 -19.01 -6.76
N LYS A 222 15.39 -18.35 -7.30
CA LYS A 222 14.20 -19.00 -7.87
C LYS A 222 13.61 -20.06 -6.93
N HIS A 223 13.56 -21.33 -7.36
CA HIS A 223 12.96 -22.43 -6.59
C HIS A 223 13.88 -23.02 -5.49
N ARG A 224 15.11 -22.51 -5.33
CA ARG A 224 16.07 -23.07 -4.36
C ARG A 224 15.91 -22.42 -2.97
N ILE A 225 14.79 -22.68 -2.30
CA ILE A 225 14.44 -22.11 -0.96
C ILE A 225 15.57 -22.33 0.06
N ARG A 226 16.33 -23.43 -0.03
CA ARG A 226 17.47 -23.67 0.88
C ARG A 226 18.55 -22.59 0.82
N ARG A 227 18.68 -21.88 -0.32
CA ARG A 227 19.67 -20.80 -0.55
C ARG A 227 19.16 -19.41 -0.15
N TYR A 228 17.89 -19.29 0.22
CA TYR A 228 17.32 -18.00 0.68
C TYR A 228 17.99 -17.58 1.98
N SER A 229 18.07 -16.28 2.20
CA SER A 229 18.51 -15.70 3.46
C SER A 229 17.63 -16.18 4.62
N LEU A 230 18.19 -16.18 5.82
CA LEU A 230 17.41 -16.54 7.03
C LEU A 230 16.18 -15.66 7.18
N GLN A 231 16.34 -14.36 6.93
CA GLN A 231 15.25 -13.37 6.97
C GLN A 231 14.11 -13.75 6.02
N SER A 232 14.41 -14.08 4.76
CA SER A 232 13.38 -14.47 3.79
C SER A 232 12.66 -15.76 4.17
N LYS A 233 13.37 -16.73 4.72
CA LYS A 233 12.77 -17.98 5.22
C LYS A 233 11.82 -17.72 6.39
N VAL A 234 12.24 -16.90 7.36
CA VAL A 234 11.42 -16.52 8.51
C VAL A 234 10.18 -15.78 8.04
N VAL A 235 10.32 -14.75 7.17
CA VAL A 235 9.18 -13.99 6.65
C VAL A 235 8.18 -14.89 5.94
N LEU A 236 8.63 -15.75 5.01
CA LEU A 236 7.73 -16.63 4.27
C LEU A 236 7.01 -17.63 5.19
N MET A 237 7.74 -18.23 6.17
CA MET A 237 7.16 -19.17 7.12
C MET A 237 6.16 -18.48 8.04
N THR A 238 6.50 -17.33 8.61
CA THR A 238 5.61 -16.57 9.49
C THR A 238 4.37 -16.10 8.74
N SER A 239 4.51 -15.58 7.51
CA SER A 239 3.37 -15.17 6.68
C SER A 239 2.45 -16.35 6.38
N ALA A 240 3.01 -17.53 6.04
CA ALA A 240 2.20 -18.73 5.80
C ALA A 240 1.42 -19.14 7.07
N VAL A 241 2.07 -19.14 8.22
CA VAL A 241 1.41 -19.47 9.50
C VAL A 241 0.31 -18.46 9.83
N LEU A 242 0.58 -17.15 9.67
CA LEU A 242 -0.38 -16.07 9.94
C LEU A 242 -1.55 -16.03 8.94
N ILE A 243 -1.41 -16.63 7.77
CA ILE A 243 -2.52 -16.79 6.82
C ILE A 243 -3.31 -18.06 7.15
N VAL A 244 -2.63 -19.19 7.35
CA VAL A 244 -3.30 -20.48 7.47
C VAL A 244 -4.05 -20.63 8.81
N LEU A 245 -3.42 -20.26 9.93
CA LEU A 245 -4.05 -20.44 11.25
C LEU A 245 -5.32 -19.59 11.43
N PRO A 246 -5.34 -18.27 11.14
CA PRO A 246 -6.58 -17.52 11.22
C PRO A 246 -7.61 -17.96 10.16
N ALA A 247 -7.19 -18.35 8.95
CA ALA A 247 -8.13 -18.86 7.95
C ALA A 247 -8.84 -20.11 8.43
N LEU A 248 -8.14 -21.05 9.08
CA LEU A 248 -8.76 -22.23 9.69
C LEU A 248 -9.71 -21.84 10.83
N TYR A 249 -9.30 -20.89 11.69
CA TYR A 249 -10.16 -20.40 12.76
C TYR A 249 -11.47 -19.79 12.19
N PHE A 250 -11.38 -18.87 11.24
CA PHE A 250 -12.56 -18.26 10.60
C PHE A 250 -13.43 -19.31 9.89
N PHE A 251 -12.83 -20.30 9.25
CA PHE A 251 -13.56 -21.36 8.55
C PHE A 251 -14.38 -22.23 9.50
N PHE A 252 -13.87 -22.56 10.68
CA PHE A 252 -14.55 -23.46 11.61
C PHE A 252 -15.47 -22.76 12.60
N PHE A 253 -15.16 -21.51 12.98
CA PHE A 253 -15.83 -20.85 14.08
C PHE A 253 -16.65 -19.62 13.68
N GLU A 254 -16.26 -18.88 12.63
CA GLU A 254 -16.93 -17.62 12.27
C GLU A 254 -17.91 -17.81 11.10
N TYR A 255 -17.47 -18.51 10.06
CA TYR A 255 -18.27 -18.74 8.86
C TYR A 255 -18.86 -20.14 8.86
N ASP A 256 -19.83 -20.42 9.74
CA ASP A 256 -20.50 -21.72 9.84
C ASP A 256 -21.67 -21.89 8.85
N HIS A 257 -22.13 -20.81 8.23
CA HIS A 257 -23.22 -20.78 7.26
C HIS A 257 -22.72 -20.55 5.82
N GLY A 258 -23.41 -21.10 4.84
CA GLY A 258 -23.13 -20.99 3.42
C GLY A 258 -22.46 -22.23 2.81
N THR A 259 -22.10 -22.14 1.52
CA THR A 259 -21.41 -23.25 0.85
C THR A 259 -19.98 -23.39 1.36
N ILE A 260 -19.41 -24.61 1.33
CA ILE A 260 -18.00 -24.84 1.73
C ILE A 260 -17.06 -23.93 0.95
N HIS A 261 -17.41 -23.66 -0.30
CA HIS A 261 -16.64 -22.81 -1.20
C HIS A 261 -16.63 -21.35 -0.73
N ASP A 262 -17.79 -20.76 -0.43
CA ASP A 262 -17.92 -19.39 0.09
C ASP A 262 -17.18 -19.25 1.43
N ARG A 263 -17.36 -20.20 2.33
CA ARG A 263 -16.69 -20.25 3.63
C ARG A 263 -15.16 -20.22 3.47
N THR A 264 -14.63 -21.00 2.54
CA THR A 264 -13.17 -21.05 2.29
C THR A 264 -12.67 -19.70 1.79
N ILE A 265 -13.34 -19.08 0.82
CA ILE A 265 -12.92 -17.79 0.25
C ILE A 265 -12.99 -16.68 1.29
N HIS A 266 -14.10 -16.58 2.03
CA HIS A 266 -14.27 -15.55 3.05
C HIS A 266 -13.25 -15.71 4.18
N SER A 267 -12.99 -16.92 4.65
CA SER A 267 -12.01 -17.19 5.69
C SER A 267 -10.58 -16.85 5.25
N LEU A 268 -10.21 -17.23 4.02
CA LEU A 268 -8.91 -16.87 3.45
C LEU A 268 -8.78 -15.36 3.27
N PHE A 269 -9.80 -14.71 2.71
CA PHE A 269 -9.79 -13.27 2.49
C PHE A 269 -9.65 -12.50 3.82
N GLN A 270 -10.45 -12.86 4.83
CA GLN A 270 -10.38 -12.25 6.15
C GLN A 270 -9.01 -12.46 6.80
N SER A 271 -8.42 -13.64 6.68
CA SER A 271 -7.08 -13.91 7.19
C SER A 271 -6.00 -13.08 6.49
N VAL A 272 -6.07 -12.95 5.16
CA VAL A 272 -5.10 -12.15 4.39
C VAL A 272 -5.24 -10.66 4.66
N THR A 273 -6.46 -10.14 4.79
CA THR A 273 -6.68 -8.72 5.09
C THR A 273 -6.19 -8.35 6.49
N THR A 274 -6.39 -9.19 7.48
CA THR A 274 -5.87 -8.96 8.84
C THR A 274 -4.36 -9.04 8.92
N LEU A 275 -3.69 -9.80 8.06
CA LEU A 275 -2.23 -9.85 7.97
C LEU A 275 -1.62 -8.49 7.65
N SER A 276 -2.29 -7.68 6.85
CA SER A 276 -1.78 -6.40 6.36
C SER A 276 -2.37 -5.18 7.09
N LEU A 277 -3.19 -5.39 8.13
CA LEU A 277 -3.99 -4.34 8.80
C LEU A 277 -4.91 -3.56 7.83
N ILE A 278 -5.19 -4.11 6.65
CA ILE A 278 -6.11 -3.50 5.70
C ILE A 278 -7.54 -3.76 6.17
N HIS A 279 -8.22 -2.72 6.61
CA HIS A 279 -9.66 -2.77 6.88
C HIS A 279 -10.50 -2.68 5.59
N ILE A 280 -10.19 -3.52 4.58
CA ILE A 280 -10.89 -3.48 3.29
C ILE A 280 -12.30 -4.10 3.39
N SER A 281 -12.64 -4.78 4.45
CA SER A 281 -14.01 -5.21 4.67
C SER A 281 -14.22 -5.84 6.03
N GLU A 282 -15.08 -5.28 6.82
CA GLU A 282 -15.92 -6.03 7.76
C GLU A 282 -17.37 -5.82 7.37
N PRO A 283 -17.99 -6.68 6.57
CA PRO A 283 -19.43 -6.60 6.30
C PRO A 283 -20.27 -6.92 7.52
N THR A 284 -19.67 -7.48 8.58
CA THR A 284 -20.40 -7.95 9.77
C THR A 284 -20.41 -6.97 10.94
N ARG A 285 -19.54 -5.93 10.95
CA ARG A 285 -19.45 -5.03 12.11
C ARG A 285 -20.60 -4.04 12.23
N HIS A 286 -21.31 -3.73 11.14
CA HIS A 286 -22.49 -2.86 11.20
C HIS A 286 -23.77 -3.53 11.70
N SER A 287 -23.83 -4.84 11.78
CA SER A 287 -25.01 -5.57 12.30
C SER A 287 -25.00 -5.77 13.81
N LEU A 288 -23.91 -5.45 14.50
CA LEU A 288 -23.76 -5.68 15.96
C LEU A 288 -23.72 -4.38 16.78
N ILE A 289 -23.86 -3.19 16.17
CA ILE A 289 -23.99 -1.91 16.85
C ILE A 289 -25.29 -1.25 16.41
N SER A 290 -26.39 -1.83 16.78
CA SER A 290 -27.72 -1.19 16.84
C SER A 290 -28.34 -1.51 18.20
#